data_7425b37d6edc9164efabf438391fe731
#
_entry.id   7425b37d6edc9164efabf438391fe731
#
_cell.length_a   1.000
_cell.length_b   1.000
_cell.length_c   1.000
_cell.angle_alpha   90.00
_cell.angle_beta   90.00
_cell.angle_gamma   90.00
#
_symmetry.space_group_name_H-M   'P 1'
#
loop_
_entity.id
_entity.type
_entity.pdbx_description
1 polymer ?
#
loop_
_entity_poly.entity_id
_entity_poly.type
_entity_poly.pdbx_seq_one_letter_code
_entity_poly.pdbx_strand_id
1 'polypeptide(L)'
;MGYAATRTEERVAASLGLLASAPIEFCAGQDVAGGGVLLALPALLAMGLLAHGELYALPPGYYGLTSIFLLLALMALARIPSLEQLRYQASGEWGHLLGLDRIPEVRTLREKVQILCRQAGQAARWNTELAKQWITAEQAAEPVFYADGHVRVYHGKMTALPKHYVARQRLYQRATVDYWINAMDGQPFFYINQPVDHGLVAALREDLTPWLEANVAVSPEHQQRMDADPQVPRFTMIFDREGYSPELFEQLWERRIAVINYHRYPKEDWPAEEFHEETVELVRGVGVQLKLAERGRCAGWPREAGRSRW
;
A
#
# COMPACT_ATOMS: atom_id res chain seq x y z
N MET A 1 3.16 -35.80 13.21
CA MET A 1 4.52 -36.08 13.71
C MET A 1 5.36 -34.86 13.39
N GLY A 2 6.02 -34.26 14.41
CA GLY A 2 6.92 -33.13 14.14
C GLY A 2 8.17 -33.65 13.42
N TYR A 3 8.57 -33.00 12.35
CA TYR A 3 9.86 -33.28 11.71
C TYR A 3 10.98 -32.98 12.70
N ALA A 4 11.89 -33.92 12.90
CA ALA A 4 13.11 -33.66 13.63
C ALA A 4 13.95 -32.60 12.91
N ALA A 5 14.66 -31.77 13.67
CA ALA A 5 15.59 -30.81 13.07
C ALA A 5 16.68 -31.56 12.30
N THR A 6 16.80 -31.32 11.01
CA THR A 6 17.77 -31.99 10.15
C THR A 6 19.05 -31.20 9.95
N ARG A 7 19.03 -29.87 10.27
CA ARG A 7 20.16 -28.94 10.13
C ARG A 7 20.81 -28.67 11.49
N THR A 8 21.29 -29.73 12.14
CA THR A 8 21.85 -29.64 13.50
C THR A 8 23.09 -28.78 13.58
N GLU A 9 23.97 -28.85 12.58
CA GLU A 9 25.23 -28.09 12.55
C GLU A 9 24.96 -26.60 12.49
N GLU A 10 24.09 -26.15 11.57
CA GLU A 10 23.73 -24.73 11.44
C GLU A 10 23.00 -24.22 12.69
N ARG A 11 22.20 -25.07 13.35
CA ARG A 11 21.52 -24.68 14.58
C ARG A 11 22.51 -24.52 15.74
N VAL A 12 23.50 -25.42 15.84
CA VAL A 12 24.59 -25.31 16.82
C VAL A 12 25.42 -24.03 16.52
N ALA A 13 25.83 -23.83 15.28
CA ALA A 13 26.58 -22.63 14.87
C ALA A 13 25.80 -21.33 15.20
N ALA A 14 24.50 -21.33 14.92
CA ALA A 14 23.63 -20.20 15.27
C ALA A 14 23.54 -19.96 16.78
N SER A 15 23.46 -21.01 17.58
CA SER A 15 23.42 -20.90 19.04
C SER A 15 24.72 -20.36 19.65
N LEU A 16 25.83 -20.62 18.98
CA LEU A 16 27.17 -20.10 19.36
C LEU A 16 27.46 -18.71 18.76
N GLY A 17 26.52 -18.10 18.01
CA GLY A 17 26.74 -16.83 17.35
C GLY A 17 27.68 -16.89 16.14
N LEU A 18 28.00 -18.07 15.65
CA LEU A 18 28.91 -18.32 14.52
C LEU A 18 28.21 -18.29 13.15
N LEU A 19 26.87 -18.14 13.12
CA LEU A 19 26.08 -18.14 11.89
C LEU A 19 25.29 -16.84 11.79
N ALA A 20 25.50 -16.09 10.70
CA ALA A 20 24.73 -14.88 10.43
C ALA A 20 23.25 -15.18 10.09
N SER A 21 23.02 -16.19 9.24
CA SER A 21 21.69 -16.76 8.93
C SER A 21 21.85 -18.14 8.29
N ALA A 22 20.89 -19.03 8.51
CA ALA A 22 20.88 -20.31 7.81
C ALA A 22 20.65 -20.11 6.31
N PRO A 23 21.40 -20.81 5.44
CA PRO A 23 21.16 -20.73 4.00
C PRO A 23 19.78 -21.28 3.65
N ILE A 24 19.11 -20.64 2.68
CA ILE A 24 17.85 -21.11 2.14
C ILE A 24 18.15 -22.07 1.01
N GLU A 25 17.69 -23.31 1.14
CA GLU A 25 17.94 -24.38 0.18
C GLU A 25 16.65 -25.13 -0.09
N PHE A 26 16.15 -24.98 -1.32
CA PHE A 26 14.97 -25.71 -1.76
C PHE A 26 15.34 -27.08 -2.28
N CYS A 27 14.72 -28.11 -1.72
CA CYS A 27 14.86 -29.48 -2.17
C CYS A 27 13.58 -29.95 -2.86
N ALA A 28 13.71 -30.82 -3.86
CA ALA A 28 12.55 -31.46 -4.46
C ALA A 28 11.79 -32.27 -3.38
N GLY A 29 10.49 -32.05 -3.34
CA GLY A 29 9.58 -32.71 -2.39
C GLY A 29 8.28 -33.11 -3.09
N GLN A 30 7.65 -34.18 -2.60
CA GLN A 30 6.30 -34.58 -3.00
C GLN A 30 5.34 -34.30 -1.83
N ASP A 31 4.10 -33.98 -2.17
CA ASP A 31 3.00 -33.78 -1.20
C ASP A 31 3.30 -32.75 -0.10
N VAL A 32 3.98 -31.65 -0.46
CA VAL A 32 4.25 -30.56 0.48
C VAL A 32 2.96 -29.75 0.68
N ALA A 33 2.44 -29.78 1.91
CA ALA A 33 1.23 -29.02 2.24
C ALA A 33 1.43 -27.52 1.99
N GLY A 34 0.51 -26.91 1.24
CA GLY A 34 0.61 -25.50 0.89
C GLY A 34 1.65 -25.17 -0.20
N GLY A 35 2.30 -26.17 -0.82
CA GLY A 35 3.34 -25.97 -1.85
C GLY A 35 2.96 -25.03 -2.99
N GLY A 36 1.66 -24.92 -3.30
CA GLY A 36 1.14 -24.01 -4.33
C GLY A 36 1.48 -22.52 -4.09
N VAL A 37 1.74 -22.08 -2.86
CA VAL A 37 2.15 -20.70 -2.58
C VAL A 37 3.52 -20.35 -3.19
N LEU A 38 4.37 -21.37 -3.43
CA LEU A 38 5.67 -21.17 -4.08
C LEU A 38 5.56 -20.75 -5.55
N LEU A 39 4.43 -21.00 -6.21
CA LEU A 39 4.17 -20.51 -7.57
C LEU A 39 4.19 -18.97 -7.65
N ALA A 40 3.88 -18.28 -6.56
CA ALA A 40 3.95 -16.83 -6.48
C ALA A 40 5.37 -16.30 -6.15
N LEU A 41 6.30 -17.15 -5.74
CA LEU A 41 7.64 -16.72 -5.30
C LEU A 41 8.41 -15.95 -6.38
N PRO A 42 8.45 -16.38 -7.66
CA PRO A 42 9.13 -15.61 -8.69
C PRO A 42 8.56 -14.20 -8.86
N ALA A 43 7.22 -14.06 -8.82
CA ALA A 43 6.56 -12.76 -8.90
C ALA A 43 6.90 -11.88 -7.68
N LEU A 44 6.84 -12.42 -6.46
CA LEU A 44 7.22 -11.68 -5.25
C LEU A 44 8.66 -11.18 -5.29
N LEU A 45 9.59 -12.00 -5.79
CA LEU A 45 11.00 -11.61 -5.93
C LEU A 45 11.16 -10.52 -6.99
N ALA A 46 10.47 -10.66 -8.13
CA ALA A 46 10.49 -9.65 -9.20
C ALA A 46 9.88 -8.33 -8.75
N MET A 47 8.86 -8.36 -7.87
CA MET A 47 8.27 -7.17 -7.25
C MET A 47 9.12 -6.58 -6.12
N GLY A 48 10.26 -7.16 -5.80
CA GLY A 48 11.20 -6.59 -4.84
C GLY A 48 11.01 -7.03 -3.39
N LEU A 49 10.39 -8.18 -3.11
CA LEU A 49 10.20 -8.67 -1.73
C LEU A 49 11.49 -8.66 -0.90
N LEU A 50 12.62 -8.97 -1.53
CA LEU A 50 13.93 -8.99 -0.88
C LEU A 50 14.83 -7.81 -1.29
N ALA A 51 14.34 -6.93 -2.17
CA ALA A 51 15.04 -5.71 -2.49
C ALA A 51 15.11 -4.80 -1.26
N HIS A 52 16.16 -4.01 -1.17
CA HIS A 52 16.37 -3.08 -0.05
C HIS A 52 16.43 -3.74 1.34
N GLY A 53 16.77 -5.03 1.40
CA GLY A 53 16.96 -5.75 2.67
C GLY A 53 18.05 -5.12 3.55
N GLU A 54 18.99 -4.39 2.96
CA GLU A 54 20.03 -3.61 3.64
C GLU A 54 19.49 -2.49 4.53
N LEU A 55 18.23 -2.07 4.32
CA LEU A 55 17.56 -1.10 5.18
C LEU A 55 17.32 -1.66 6.59
N TYR A 56 17.32 -2.98 6.75
CA TYR A 56 17.02 -3.63 8.00
C TYR A 56 18.20 -4.45 8.51
N ALA A 57 18.33 -4.51 9.82
CA ALA A 57 19.30 -5.35 10.49
C ALA A 57 18.61 -6.29 11.47
N LEU A 58 19.04 -7.54 11.47
CA LEU A 58 18.71 -8.53 12.51
C LEU A 58 19.98 -9.08 13.14
N PRO A 59 19.97 -9.38 14.44
CA PRO A 59 21.08 -10.09 15.05
C PRO A 59 21.35 -11.42 14.37
N PRO A 60 22.63 -11.85 14.29
CA PRO A 60 23.00 -13.17 13.80
C PRO A 60 22.18 -14.29 14.43
N GLY A 61 21.95 -15.37 13.69
CA GLY A 61 21.20 -16.52 14.17
C GLY A 61 20.57 -17.32 13.05
N TYR A 62 19.94 -18.43 13.37
CA TYR A 62 19.41 -19.37 12.37
C TYR A 62 18.40 -18.74 11.40
N TYR A 63 17.47 -17.92 11.89
CA TYR A 63 16.49 -17.21 11.07
C TYR A 63 16.95 -15.79 10.78
N GLY A 64 17.45 -15.55 9.58
CA GLY A 64 17.86 -14.23 9.10
C GLY A 64 16.72 -13.43 8.46
N LEU A 65 17.04 -12.25 7.95
CA LEU A 65 16.07 -11.31 7.36
C LEU A 65 15.30 -11.94 6.20
N THR A 66 16.01 -12.61 5.28
CA THR A 66 15.40 -13.26 4.11
C THR A 66 14.34 -14.28 4.53
N SER A 67 14.65 -15.16 5.49
CA SER A 67 13.69 -16.16 5.96
C SER A 67 12.47 -15.54 6.65
N ILE A 68 12.65 -14.43 7.36
CA ILE A 68 11.55 -13.73 8.02
C ILE A 68 10.65 -13.03 6.96
N PHE A 69 11.22 -12.36 5.97
CA PHE A 69 10.43 -11.71 4.92
C PHE A 69 9.68 -12.73 4.07
N LEU A 70 10.33 -13.82 3.67
CA LEU A 70 9.66 -14.92 2.96
C LEU A 70 8.53 -15.51 3.79
N LEU A 71 8.76 -15.78 5.07
CA LEU A 71 7.70 -16.32 5.94
C LEU A 71 6.49 -15.40 6.01
N LEU A 72 6.70 -14.09 6.21
CA LEU A 72 5.60 -13.12 6.26
C LEU A 72 4.85 -13.04 4.94
N ALA A 73 5.55 -13.07 3.80
CA ALA A 73 4.93 -13.08 2.48
C ALA A 73 4.12 -14.36 2.23
N LEU A 74 4.67 -15.53 2.57
CA LEU A 74 3.96 -16.81 2.45
C LEU A 74 2.75 -16.89 3.38
N MET A 75 2.83 -16.31 4.58
CA MET A 75 1.68 -16.18 5.48
C MET A 75 0.57 -15.35 4.84
N ALA A 76 0.91 -14.22 4.20
CA ALA A 76 -0.06 -13.38 3.52
C ALA A 76 -0.75 -14.13 2.36
N LEU A 77 0.02 -14.83 1.52
CA LEU A 77 -0.51 -15.65 0.43
C LEU A 77 -1.42 -16.79 0.92
N ALA A 78 -1.03 -17.44 2.02
CA ALA A 78 -1.81 -18.52 2.65
C ALA A 78 -2.98 -17.98 3.50
N ARG A 79 -3.19 -16.65 3.53
CA ARG A 79 -4.23 -15.97 4.33
C ARG A 79 -4.16 -16.30 5.83
N ILE A 80 -2.95 -16.39 6.37
CA ILE A 80 -2.71 -16.51 7.81
C ILE A 80 -2.66 -15.11 8.41
N PRO A 81 -3.70 -14.65 9.10
CA PRO A 81 -3.88 -13.24 9.44
C PRO A 81 -3.05 -12.77 10.64
N SER A 82 -2.39 -13.67 11.37
CA SER A 82 -1.59 -13.28 12.54
C SER A 82 -0.45 -14.25 12.80
N LEU A 83 0.62 -13.77 13.42
CA LEU A 83 1.77 -14.60 13.82
C LEU A 83 1.34 -15.76 14.73
N GLU A 84 0.34 -15.54 15.60
CA GLU A 84 -0.16 -16.56 16.54
C GLU A 84 -0.75 -17.78 15.83
N GLN A 85 -1.30 -17.61 14.63
CA GLN A 85 -1.89 -18.71 13.88
C GLN A 85 -0.86 -19.67 13.28
N LEU A 86 0.42 -19.29 13.22
CA LEU A 86 1.49 -20.21 12.82
C LEU A 86 1.63 -21.39 13.78
N ARG A 87 1.19 -21.27 15.04
CA ARG A 87 1.23 -22.40 16.00
C ARG A 87 0.39 -23.60 15.54
N TYR A 88 -0.57 -23.38 14.66
CA TYR A 88 -1.45 -24.42 14.12
C TYR A 88 -0.93 -25.01 12.80
N GLN A 89 0.20 -24.52 12.32
CA GLN A 89 0.84 -25.01 11.10
C GLN A 89 1.89 -26.06 11.43
N ALA A 90 2.06 -27.06 10.57
CA ALA A 90 3.11 -28.06 10.69
C ALA A 90 4.47 -27.39 10.42
N SER A 91 5.27 -27.20 11.48
CA SER A 91 6.48 -26.38 11.42
C SER A 91 7.53 -26.88 10.42
N GLY A 92 7.65 -28.21 10.23
CA GLY A 92 8.55 -28.81 9.25
C GLY A 92 8.06 -28.61 7.80
N GLU A 93 6.76 -28.81 7.53
CA GLU A 93 6.19 -28.57 6.19
C GLU A 93 6.35 -27.12 5.75
N TRP A 94 6.04 -26.19 6.64
CA TRP A 94 6.29 -24.77 6.41
C TRP A 94 7.78 -24.44 6.30
N GLY A 95 8.64 -25.19 6.99
CA GLY A 95 10.09 -25.12 6.83
C GLY A 95 10.51 -25.42 5.39
N HIS A 96 9.96 -26.46 4.76
CA HIS A 96 10.23 -26.79 3.35
C HIS A 96 9.82 -25.65 2.40
N LEU A 97 8.70 -24.96 2.68
CA LEU A 97 8.29 -23.78 1.90
C LEU A 97 9.29 -22.61 2.00
N LEU A 98 10.07 -22.56 3.08
CA LEU A 98 11.14 -21.59 3.29
C LEU A 98 12.52 -22.07 2.83
N GLY A 99 12.66 -23.29 2.35
CA GLY A 99 13.97 -23.92 2.12
C GLY A 99 14.77 -24.14 3.41
N LEU A 100 14.07 -24.38 4.53
CA LEU A 100 14.63 -24.67 5.85
C LEU A 100 14.04 -25.98 6.39
N ASP A 101 14.57 -26.48 7.51
CA ASP A 101 14.05 -27.68 8.17
C ASP A 101 12.72 -27.41 8.92
N ARG A 102 12.54 -26.21 9.45
CA ARG A 102 11.29 -25.76 10.12
C ARG A 102 11.21 -24.25 10.20
N ILE A 103 9.99 -23.73 10.36
CA ILE A 103 9.76 -22.32 10.65
C ILE A 103 10.12 -21.97 12.10
N PRO A 104 10.37 -20.66 12.39
CA PRO A 104 10.58 -20.21 13.77
C PRO A 104 9.32 -20.43 14.63
N GLU A 105 9.54 -20.69 15.89
CA GLU A 105 8.46 -20.63 16.87
C GLU A 105 7.85 -19.22 16.89
N VAL A 106 6.57 -19.14 17.19
CA VAL A 106 5.83 -17.85 17.23
C VAL A 106 6.51 -16.82 18.12
N ARG A 107 7.09 -17.25 19.25
CA ARG A 107 7.84 -16.35 20.14
C ARG A 107 9.06 -15.77 19.45
N THR A 108 9.87 -16.61 18.81
CA THR A 108 11.07 -16.16 18.08
C THR A 108 10.71 -15.24 16.92
N LEU A 109 9.66 -15.58 16.15
CA LEU A 109 9.19 -14.74 15.07
C LEU A 109 8.74 -13.37 15.59
N ARG A 110 7.98 -13.34 16.68
CA ARG A 110 7.52 -12.08 17.30
C ARG A 110 8.69 -11.22 17.75
N GLU A 111 9.69 -11.80 18.41
CA GLU A 111 10.90 -11.09 18.84
C GLU A 111 11.63 -10.47 17.66
N LYS A 112 11.82 -11.21 16.55
CA LYS A 112 12.47 -10.69 15.34
C LYS A 112 11.64 -9.60 14.67
N VAL A 113 10.33 -9.77 14.52
CA VAL A 113 9.45 -8.72 13.99
C VAL A 113 9.49 -7.46 14.87
N GLN A 114 9.53 -7.60 16.19
CA GLN A 114 9.67 -6.45 17.10
C GLN A 114 11.00 -5.71 16.91
N ILE A 115 12.10 -6.44 16.64
CA ILE A 115 13.39 -5.82 16.34
C ILE A 115 13.28 -5.00 15.05
N LEU A 116 12.66 -5.53 14.01
CA LEU A 116 12.43 -4.82 12.74
C LEU A 116 11.55 -3.58 12.95
N CYS A 117 10.46 -3.70 13.68
CA CYS A 117 9.54 -2.59 13.96
C CYS A 117 10.17 -1.45 14.78
N ARG A 118 11.20 -1.74 15.58
CA ARG A 118 11.92 -0.70 16.35
C ARG A 118 12.91 0.12 15.53
N GLN A 119 13.21 -0.29 14.31
CA GLN A 119 14.09 0.44 13.40
C GLN A 119 13.29 1.56 12.73
N ALA A 120 13.26 2.71 13.40
CA ALA A 120 12.43 3.84 13.03
C ALA A 120 12.68 4.31 11.58
N GLY A 121 11.58 4.56 10.84
CA GLY A 121 11.62 5.06 9.47
C GLY A 121 11.96 4.03 8.39
N GLN A 122 12.47 2.84 8.74
CA GLN A 122 12.90 1.86 7.72
C GLN A 122 11.73 1.30 6.91
N ALA A 123 10.59 1.06 7.53
CA ALA A 123 9.40 0.61 6.82
C ALA A 123 8.91 1.65 5.80
N ALA A 124 8.91 2.93 6.17
CA ALA A 124 8.55 4.01 5.26
C ALA A 124 9.55 4.16 4.10
N ARG A 125 10.85 4.04 4.39
CA ARG A 125 11.88 4.03 3.33
C ARG A 125 11.72 2.85 2.39
N TRP A 126 11.55 1.64 2.92
CA TRP A 126 11.34 0.44 2.11
C TRP A 126 10.10 0.56 1.22
N ASN A 127 8.98 1.02 1.78
CA ASN A 127 7.76 1.30 1.04
C ASN A 127 7.99 2.34 -0.07
N THR A 128 8.72 3.42 0.21
CA THR A 128 9.08 4.45 -0.78
C THR A 128 9.93 3.89 -1.91
N GLU A 129 10.98 3.11 -1.59
CA GLU A 129 11.87 2.56 -2.64
C GLU A 129 11.15 1.53 -3.51
N LEU A 130 10.27 0.70 -2.93
CA LEU A 130 9.42 -0.21 -3.71
C LEU A 130 8.43 0.56 -4.59
N ALA A 131 7.78 1.58 -4.05
CA ALA A 131 6.83 2.40 -4.80
C ALA A 131 7.48 3.06 -6.03
N LYS A 132 8.68 3.59 -5.89
CA LYS A 132 9.46 4.14 -7.01
C LYS A 132 9.75 3.11 -8.10
N GLN A 133 9.98 1.84 -7.72
CA GLN A 133 10.23 0.76 -8.69
C GLN A 133 8.94 0.34 -9.41
N TRP A 134 7.78 0.48 -8.77
CA TRP A 134 6.51 0.03 -9.32
C TRP A 134 5.82 1.06 -10.19
N ILE A 135 6.19 2.34 -10.07
CA ILE A 135 5.67 3.39 -10.94
C ILE A 135 6.26 3.22 -12.34
N THR A 136 5.40 2.96 -13.32
CA THR A 136 5.80 2.79 -14.72
C THR A 136 5.92 4.13 -15.44
N ALA A 137 6.62 4.12 -16.60
CA ALA A 137 6.70 5.30 -17.45
C ALA A 137 5.32 5.74 -17.98
N GLU A 138 4.40 4.80 -18.25
CA GLU A 138 3.03 5.10 -18.66
C GLU A 138 2.26 5.84 -17.57
N GLN A 139 2.38 5.39 -16.32
CA GLN A 139 1.74 6.04 -15.18
C GLN A 139 2.31 7.45 -14.92
N ALA A 140 3.58 7.70 -15.27
CA ALA A 140 4.19 9.02 -15.19
C ALA A 140 3.80 9.92 -16.37
N ALA A 141 3.38 9.37 -17.52
CA ALA A 141 2.93 10.12 -18.68
C ALA A 141 1.51 10.70 -18.51
N GLU A 142 0.62 9.95 -17.84
CA GLU A 142 -0.74 10.39 -17.50
C GLU A 142 -0.99 10.12 -16.01
N PRO A 143 -0.45 10.96 -15.13
CA PRO A 143 -0.43 10.68 -13.72
C PRO A 143 -1.78 10.93 -13.06
N VAL A 144 -2.59 9.89 -12.97
CA VAL A 144 -3.87 9.86 -12.26
C VAL A 144 -3.79 8.81 -11.16
N PHE A 145 -4.07 9.21 -9.93
CA PHE A 145 -3.92 8.38 -8.75
C PHE A 145 -5.21 8.31 -7.94
N TYR A 146 -5.55 7.12 -7.48
CA TYR A 146 -6.65 6.89 -6.58
C TYR A 146 -6.14 6.78 -5.14
N ALA A 147 -6.74 7.55 -4.24
CA ALA A 147 -6.49 7.43 -2.81
C ALA A 147 -7.72 6.86 -2.11
N ASP A 148 -7.53 5.79 -1.34
CA ASP A 148 -8.60 5.14 -0.57
C ASP A 148 -8.10 4.76 0.83
N GLY A 149 -9.01 4.77 1.80
CA GLY A 149 -8.75 4.46 3.18
C GLY A 149 -9.37 3.13 3.62
N HIS A 150 -8.58 2.25 4.20
CA HIS A 150 -9.05 0.99 4.77
C HIS A 150 -8.88 0.95 6.29
N VAL A 151 -10.00 0.92 7.02
CA VAL A 151 -9.99 0.88 8.48
C VAL A 151 -9.59 -0.50 8.98
N ARG A 152 -8.53 -0.55 9.80
CA ARG A 152 -8.07 -1.75 10.52
C ARG A 152 -8.43 -1.67 11.99
N VAL A 153 -9.38 -2.49 12.41
CA VAL A 153 -9.75 -2.60 13.81
C VAL A 153 -8.64 -3.28 14.62
N TYR A 154 -8.29 -2.65 15.75
CA TYR A 154 -7.29 -3.17 16.67
C TYR A 154 -7.95 -3.83 17.87
N HIS A 155 -7.82 -5.14 17.97
CA HIS A 155 -8.35 -5.93 19.09
C HIS A 155 -7.36 -6.11 20.25
N GLY A 156 -6.14 -5.59 20.11
CA GLY A 156 -5.10 -5.67 21.13
C GLY A 156 -5.32 -4.71 22.30
N LYS A 157 -4.55 -4.91 23.36
CA LYS A 157 -4.58 -4.09 24.59
C LYS A 157 -3.31 -3.26 24.80
N MET A 158 -2.24 -3.56 24.04
CA MET A 158 -0.90 -3.01 24.30
C MET A 158 -0.72 -1.59 23.75
N THR A 159 -1.46 -1.21 22.70
CA THR A 159 -1.32 0.10 22.06
C THR A 159 -2.56 0.96 22.34
N ALA A 160 -2.33 2.18 22.83
CA ALA A 160 -3.39 3.17 22.99
C ALA A 160 -3.68 3.82 21.64
N LEU A 161 -4.68 3.32 20.92
CA LEU A 161 -5.17 3.90 19.68
C LEU A 161 -6.47 4.66 19.93
N PRO A 162 -6.77 5.70 19.14
CA PRO A 162 -8.04 6.41 19.19
C PRO A 162 -9.18 5.47 18.83
N LYS A 163 -10.36 5.77 19.37
CA LYS A 163 -11.60 5.04 19.04
C LYS A 163 -12.37 5.81 17.99
N HIS A 164 -12.85 5.09 17.00
CA HIS A 164 -13.72 5.63 15.97
C HIS A 164 -14.91 4.71 15.73
N TYR A 165 -16.00 5.26 15.20
CA TYR A 165 -17.17 4.48 14.82
C TYR A 165 -16.87 3.70 13.53
N VAL A 166 -16.78 2.39 13.63
CA VAL A 166 -16.58 1.49 12.49
C VAL A 166 -17.93 1.07 11.94
N ALA A 167 -18.34 1.66 10.82
CA ALA A 167 -19.68 1.49 10.24
C ALA A 167 -20.03 0.02 9.96
N ARG A 168 -19.10 -0.79 9.46
CA ARG A 168 -19.31 -2.22 9.21
C ARG A 168 -19.68 -3.01 10.45
N GLN A 169 -19.14 -2.61 11.62
CA GLN A 169 -19.33 -3.33 12.88
C GLN A 169 -20.34 -2.61 13.78
N ARG A 170 -20.74 -1.38 13.42
CA ARG A 170 -21.64 -0.51 14.19
C ARG A 170 -21.19 -0.29 15.63
N LEU A 171 -19.88 -0.25 15.86
CA LEU A 171 -19.26 -0.12 17.18
C LEU A 171 -18.13 0.90 17.16
N TYR A 172 -17.92 1.59 18.29
CA TYR A 172 -16.73 2.39 18.53
C TYR A 172 -15.55 1.50 18.90
N GLN A 173 -14.57 1.39 18.02
CA GLN A 173 -13.41 0.53 18.21
C GLN A 173 -12.11 1.30 18.03
N ARG A 174 -11.05 0.81 18.67
CA ARG A 174 -9.68 1.28 18.39
C ARG A 174 -9.29 0.81 17.00
N ALA A 175 -8.76 1.72 16.19
CA ALA A 175 -8.40 1.39 14.84
C ALA A 175 -7.25 2.27 14.33
N THR A 176 -6.64 1.80 13.26
CA THR A 176 -5.81 2.58 12.34
C THR A 176 -6.47 2.58 10.96
N VAL A 177 -6.01 3.46 10.09
CA VAL A 177 -6.41 3.46 8.68
C VAL A 177 -5.17 3.29 7.82
N ASP A 178 -5.23 2.35 6.90
CA ASP A 178 -4.26 2.23 5.80
C ASP A 178 -4.78 3.07 4.64
N TYR A 179 -4.11 4.15 4.30
CA TYR A 179 -4.40 4.95 3.11
C TYR A 179 -3.52 4.46 1.96
N TRP A 180 -4.16 4.01 0.90
CA TRP A 180 -3.51 3.43 -0.28
C TRP A 180 -3.53 4.41 -1.43
N ILE A 181 -2.43 4.46 -2.21
CA ILE A 181 -2.40 5.09 -3.53
C ILE A 181 -2.31 3.99 -4.58
N ASN A 182 -3.25 4.06 -5.52
CA ASN A 182 -3.34 3.14 -6.66
C ASN A 182 -3.16 3.94 -7.94
N ALA A 183 -2.52 3.33 -8.94
CA ALA A 183 -2.44 3.89 -10.28
C ALA A 183 -3.75 3.63 -11.07
N MET A 184 -3.85 4.18 -12.28
CA MET A 184 -5.03 4.05 -13.15
C MET A 184 -5.38 2.60 -13.52
N ASP A 185 -4.40 1.71 -13.56
CA ASP A 185 -4.59 0.28 -13.78
C ASP A 185 -5.15 -0.47 -12.55
N GLY A 186 -5.34 0.25 -11.43
CA GLY A 186 -5.80 -0.28 -10.15
C GLY A 186 -4.70 -0.91 -9.30
N GLN A 187 -3.44 -0.87 -9.74
CA GLN A 187 -2.34 -1.42 -8.97
C GLN A 187 -1.97 -0.52 -7.78
N PRO A 188 -2.04 -1.02 -6.53
CA PRO A 188 -1.56 -0.29 -5.38
C PRO A 188 -0.03 -0.26 -5.39
N PHE A 189 0.56 0.91 -5.18
CA PHE A 189 2.02 1.05 -5.18
C PHE A 189 2.58 1.74 -3.93
N PHE A 190 1.76 2.49 -3.22
CA PHE A 190 2.19 3.17 -2.00
C PHE A 190 1.10 3.14 -0.95
N TYR A 191 1.48 3.09 0.33
CA TYR A 191 0.51 3.23 1.41
C TYR A 191 1.14 3.86 2.64
N ILE A 192 0.28 4.45 3.49
CA ILE A 192 0.64 4.90 4.83
C ILE A 192 -0.35 4.32 5.84
N ASN A 193 0.10 4.10 7.06
CA ASN A 193 -0.76 3.72 8.17
C ASN A 193 -0.83 4.86 9.19
N GLN A 194 -2.04 5.35 9.45
CA GLN A 194 -2.30 6.45 10.37
C GLN A 194 -3.33 6.07 11.43
N PRO A 195 -3.34 6.73 12.60
CA PRO A 195 -4.44 6.61 13.54
C PRO A 195 -5.78 6.96 12.87
N VAL A 196 -6.87 6.32 13.31
CA VAL A 196 -8.18 6.46 12.67
C VAL A 196 -8.78 7.89 12.74
N ASP A 197 -8.31 8.72 13.66
CA ASP A 197 -8.70 10.12 13.82
C ASP A 197 -7.91 11.10 12.96
N HIS A 198 -6.87 10.65 12.25
CA HIS A 198 -6.12 11.49 11.31
C HIS A 198 -6.99 11.99 10.17
N GLY A 199 -7.81 11.12 9.59
CA GLY A 199 -8.75 11.43 8.52
C GLY A 199 -8.11 11.58 7.14
N LEU A 200 -8.91 11.35 6.08
CA LEU A 200 -8.41 11.35 4.70
C LEU A 200 -7.93 12.75 4.25
N VAL A 201 -8.60 13.82 4.69
CA VAL A 201 -8.19 15.21 4.35
C VAL A 201 -6.78 15.51 4.84
N ALA A 202 -6.46 15.15 6.08
CA ALA A 202 -5.11 15.34 6.64
C ALA A 202 -4.10 14.43 5.94
N ALA A 203 -4.43 13.15 5.72
CA ALA A 203 -3.58 12.23 4.98
C ALA A 203 -3.24 12.72 3.57
N LEU A 204 -4.23 13.26 2.83
CA LEU A 204 -4.00 13.87 1.52
C LEU A 204 -3.09 15.09 1.58
N ARG A 205 -3.34 15.99 2.55
CA ARG A 205 -2.61 17.26 2.68
C ARG A 205 -1.16 17.06 3.14
N GLU A 206 -0.94 16.20 4.13
CA GLU A 206 0.30 16.13 4.89
C GLU A 206 1.21 14.99 4.47
N ASP A 207 0.63 13.90 3.96
CA ASP A 207 1.38 12.67 3.68
C ASP A 207 1.39 12.32 2.19
N LEU A 208 0.21 12.06 1.59
CA LEU A 208 0.11 11.41 0.28
C LEU A 208 0.52 12.34 -0.86
N THR A 209 -0.05 13.55 -0.94
CA THR A 209 0.32 14.51 -2.00
C THR A 209 1.76 15.00 -1.90
N PRO A 210 2.30 15.34 -0.73
CA PRO A 210 3.72 15.67 -0.61
C PRO A 210 4.64 14.52 -1.05
N TRP A 211 4.25 13.28 -0.72
CA TRP A 211 5.03 12.13 -1.15
C TRP A 211 5.01 11.95 -2.68
N LEU A 212 3.83 12.07 -3.32
CA LEU A 212 3.69 12.02 -4.78
C LEU A 212 4.52 13.08 -5.47
N GLU A 213 4.46 14.33 -5.00
CA GLU A 213 5.25 15.44 -5.57
C GLU A 213 6.76 15.21 -5.48
N ALA A 214 7.22 14.59 -4.40
CA ALA A 214 8.64 14.33 -4.19
C ALA A 214 9.16 13.11 -4.96
N ASN A 215 8.30 12.12 -5.26
CA ASN A 215 8.75 10.81 -5.73
C ASN A 215 8.23 10.41 -7.11
N VAL A 216 7.15 11.04 -7.60
CA VAL A 216 6.65 10.79 -8.96
C VAL A 216 7.24 11.82 -9.91
N ALA A 217 8.07 11.35 -10.81
CA ALA A 217 8.63 12.19 -11.86
C ALA A 217 7.56 12.56 -12.89
N VAL A 218 7.58 13.81 -13.34
CA VAL A 218 6.79 14.26 -14.50
C VAL A 218 7.55 13.87 -15.76
N SER A 219 6.89 13.22 -16.73
CA SER A 219 7.53 12.91 -18.00
C SER A 219 7.85 14.19 -18.79
N PRO A 220 8.88 14.18 -19.65
CA PRO A 220 9.21 15.36 -20.48
C PRO A 220 8.03 15.84 -21.33
N GLU A 221 7.25 14.91 -21.87
CA GLU A 221 6.06 15.21 -22.69
C GLU A 221 4.97 15.87 -21.86
N HIS A 222 4.73 15.36 -20.66
CA HIS A 222 3.75 15.96 -19.74
C HIS A 222 4.20 17.33 -19.26
N GLN A 223 5.50 17.51 -18.98
CA GLN A 223 6.07 18.81 -18.63
C GLN A 223 5.86 19.83 -19.75
N GLN A 224 6.10 19.46 -21.03
CA GLN A 224 5.82 20.34 -22.17
C GLN A 224 4.35 20.74 -22.26
N ARG A 225 3.44 19.81 -22.00
CA ARG A 225 1.99 20.13 -21.95
C ARG A 225 1.68 21.11 -20.83
N MET A 226 2.25 20.92 -19.67
CA MET A 226 2.12 21.82 -18.53
C MET A 226 2.66 23.23 -18.81
N ASP A 227 3.77 23.32 -19.54
CA ASP A 227 4.39 24.60 -19.89
C ASP A 227 3.55 25.35 -20.96
N ALA A 228 2.91 24.61 -21.86
CA ALA A 228 2.07 25.15 -22.90
C ALA A 228 0.68 25.59 -22.39
N ASP A 229 0.12 24.89 -21.40
CA ASP A 229 -1.21 25.15 -20.88
C ASP A 229 -1.23 25.14 -19.33
N PRO A 230 -1.52 26.30 -18.70
CA PRO A 230 -1.66 26.41 -17.24
C PRO A 230 -2.78 25.55 -16.65
N GLN A 231 -3.73 25.07 -17.45
CA GLN A 231 -4.82 24.22 -17.01
C GLN A 231 -4.44 22.73 -16.95
N VAL A 232 -3.34 22.33 -17.54
CA VAL A 232 -2.84 20.94 -17.44
C VAL A 232 -2.31 20.70 -16.03
N PRO A 233 -2.90 19.80 -15.24
CA PRO A 233 -2.44 19.52 -13.89
C PRO A 233 -1.13 18.72 -13.91
N ARG A 234 -0.35 18.83 -12.87
CA ARG A 234 0.84 17.99 -12.66
C ARG A 234 0.43 16.51 -12.50
N PHE A 235 -0.62 16.25 -11.76
CA PHE A 235 -1.32 14.98 -11.66
C PHE A 235 -2.74 15.18 -11.14
N THR A 236 -3.55 14.15 -11.26
CA THR A 236 -4.95 14.16 -10.79
C THR A 236 -5.09 13.18 -9.63
N MET A 237 -5.71 13.60 -8.54
CA MET A 237 -6.07 12.78 -7.40
C MET A 237 -7.56 12.45 -7.43
N ILE A 238 -7.90 11.18 -7.30
CA ILE A 238 -9.27 10.69 -7.21
C ILE A 238 -9.44 10.06 -5.82
N PHE A 239 -10.44 10.48 -5.09
CA PHE A 239 -10.75 9.92 -3.77
C PHE A 239 -12.23 10.08 -3.44
N ASP A 240 -12.68 9.36 -2.41
CA ASP A 240 -14.08 9.36 -2.02
C ASP A 240 -14.49 10.64 -1.26
N ARG A 241 -15.78 10.74 -0.92
CA ARG A 241 -16.37 11.89 -0.20
C ARG A 241 -15.77 12.17 1.18
N GLU A 242 -15.02 11.24 1.77
CA GLU A 242 -14.35 11.49 3.05
C GLU A 242 -13.24 12.54 2.92
N GLY A 243 -12.63 12.63 1.72
CA GLY A 243 -11.66 13.66 1.37
C GLY A 243 -12.26 15.00 0.92
N TYR A 244 -13.59 15.18 0.94
CA TYR A 244 -14.22 16.41 0.49
C TYR A 244 -13.90 17.61 1.39
N SER A 245 -13.11 18.52 0.86
CA SER A 245 -12.78 19.79 1.51
C SER A 245 -12.47 20.85 0.44
N PRO A 246 -13.33 21.87 0.24
CA PRO A 246 -13.08 22.94 -0.71
C PRO A 246 -11.74 23.65 -0.49
N GLU A 247 -11.36 23.84 0.78
CA GLU A 247 -10.07 24.43 1.14
C GLU A 247 -8.90 23.55 0.67
N LEU A 248 -8.98 22.23 0.86
CA LEU A 248 -7.97 21.30 0.35
C LEU A 248 -7.89 21.35 -1.17
N PHE A 249 -9.03 21.42 -1.87
CA PHE A 249 -9.07 21.48 -3.34
C PHE A 249 -8.38 22.74 -3.87
N GLU A 250 -8.58 23.87 -3.23
CA GLU A 250 -7.90 25.14 -3.57
C GLU A 250 -6.38 25.00 -3.37
N GLN A 251 -5.95 24.51 -2.21
CA GLN A 251 -4.53 24.28 -1.92
C GLN A 251 -3.87 23.30 -2.90
N LEU A 252 -4.57 22.25 -3.31
CA LEU A 252 -4.07 21.29 -4.29
C LEU A 252 -3.96 21.91 -5.69
N TRP A 253 -4.96 22.72 -6.09
CA TRP A 253 -4.93 23.38 -7.38
C TRP A 253 -3.82 24.43 -7.48
N GLU A 254 -3.54 25.16 -6.42
CA GLU A 254 -2.37 26.09 -6.37
C GLU A 254 -1.06 25.37 -6.69
N ARG A 255 -0.98 24.07 -6.38
CA ARG A 255 0.14 23.18 -6.70
C ARG A 255 -0.05 22.45 -8.04
N ARG A 256 -1.06 22.82 -8.82
CA ARG A 256 -1.42 22.17 -10.09
C ARG A 256 -1.79 20.70 -9.93
N ILE A 257 -2.45 20.35 -8.84
CA ILE A 257 -2.99 19.02 -8.58
C ILE A 257 -4.50 19.09 -8.75
N ALA A 258 -5.00 18.40 -9.79
CA ALA A 258 -6.44 18.31 -10.02
C ALA A 258 -7.07 17.29 -9.05
N VAL A 259 -8.36 17.50 -8.76
CA VAL A 259 -9.12 16.62 -7.86
C VAL A 259 -10.39 16.16 -8.54
N ILE A 260 -10.67 14.86 -8.44
CA ILE A 260 -11.96 14.27 -8.75
C ILE A 260 -12.52 13.67 -7.47
N ASN A 261 -13.68 14.16 -7.05
CA ASN A 261 -14.30 13.76 -5.79
C ASN A 261 -15.82 13.83 -5.86
N TYR A 262 -16.51 13.03 -5.05
CA TYR A 262 -17.96 13.17 -4.87
C TYR A 262 -18.29 14.36 -3.98
N HIS A 263 -19.24 15.19 -4.43
CA HIS A 263 -19.75 16.28 -3.61
C HIS A 263 -20.46 15.73 -2.36
N ARG A 264 -20.02 16.14 -1.16
CA ARG A 264 -20.48 15.53 0.09
C ARG A 264 -21.93 15.85 0.44
N TYR A 265 -22.36 17.06 0.14
CA TYR A 265 -23.68 17.55 0.49
C TYR A 265 -24.22 18.42 -0.62
N PRO A 266 -24.69 17.86 -1.74
CA PRO A 266 -25.36 18.66 -2.77
C PRO A 266 -26.59 19.28 -2.13
N LYS A 267 -26.66 20.62 -2.12
CA LYS A 267 -27.83 21.34 -1.55
C LYS A 267 -29.01 21.33 -2.50
N GLU A 268 -28.74 21.25 -3.78
CA GLU A 268 -29.73 21.33 -4.86
C GLU A 268 -29.31 20.34 -5.95
N ASP A 269 -30.30 19.74 -6.59
CA ASP A 269 -30.08 18.95 -7.80
C ASP A 269 -29.67 19.91 -8.92
N TRP A 270 -28.75 19.46 -9.73
CA TRP A 270 -28.36 20.24 -10.92
C TRP A 270 -29.46 20.17 -11.95
N PRO A 271 -29.84 21.30 -12.58
CA PRO A 271 -30.85 21.30 -13.63
C PRO A 271 -30.49 20.34 -14.75
N ALA A 272 -31.45 19.53 -15.18
CA ALA A 272 -31.22 18.51 -16.22
C ALA A 272 -30.75 19.12 -17.55
N GLU A 273 -31.16 20.36 -17.82
CA GLU A 273 -30.78 21.14 -19.01
C GLU A 273 -29.31 21.57 -19.04
N GLU A 274 -28.60 21.55 -17.90
CA GLU A 274 -27.18 21.84 -17.85
C GLU A 274 -26.32 20.65 -18.29
N PHE A 275 -26.91 19.43 -18.36
CA PHE A 275 -26.20 18.24 -18.79
C PHE A 275 -26.25 18.07 -20.29
N HIS A 276 -25.09 17.85 -20.90
CA HIS A 276 -24.94 17.46 -22.30
C HIS A 276 -24.41 16.03 -22.39
N GLU A 277 -24.76 15.33 -23.48
CA GLU A 277 -24.25 14.00 -23.75
C GLU A 277 -22.85 14.10 -24.38
N GLU A 278 -21.89 13.42 -23.80
CA GLU A 278 -20.53 13.30 -24.31
C GLU A 278 -20.12 11.85 -24.38
N THR A 279 -19.48 11.46 -25.49
CA THR A 279 -18.94 10.12 -25.65
C THR A 279 -17.52 10.11 -25.12
N VAL A 280 -17.30 9.39 -24.02
CA VAL A 280 -15.98 9.19 -23.43
C VAL A 280 -15.46 7.82 -23.84
N GLU A 281 -14.29 7.79 -24.44
CA GLU A 281 -13.62 6.53 -24.78
C GLU A 281 -12.93 5.99 -23.52
N LEU A 282 -13.34 4.80 -23.11
CA LEU A 282 -12.72 4.07 -22.01
C LEU A 282 -11.46 3.33 -22.48
N VAL A 283 -10.63 2.94 -21.51
CA VAL A 283 -9.50 2.04 -21.76
C VAL A 283 -10.01 0.80 -22.53
N ARG A 284 -9.43 0.51 -23.69
CA ARG A 284 -9.79 -0.52 -24.69
C ARG A 284 -10.76 -0.06 -25.81
N GLY A 285 -10.90 1.23 -26.04
CA GLY A 285 -11.67 1.73 -27.17
C GLY A 285 -13.19 1.55 -27.07
N VAL A 286 -13.71 1.31 -25.86
CA VAL A 286 -15.15 1.26 -25.62
C VAL A 286 -15.67 2.66 -25.37
N GLY A 287 -16.45 3.20 -26.29
CA GLY A 287 -17.14 4.49 -26.08
C GLY A 287 -18.33 4.32 -25.12
N VAL A 288 -18.36 5.16 -24.08
CA VAL A 288 -19.49 5.24 -23.14
C VAL A 288 -20.09 6.64 -23.24
N GLN A 289 -21.41 6.73 -23.40
CA GLN A 289 -22.12 8.01 -23.35
C GLN A 289 -22.32 8.41 -21.87
N LEU A 290 -21.79 9.56 -21.51
CA LEU A 290 -21.99 10.17 -20.20
C LEU A 290 -22.77 11.48 -20.34
N LYS A 291 -23.55 11.79 -19.31
CA LYS A 291 -24.17 13.11 -19.18
C LYS A 291 -23.28 13.96 -18.29
N LEU A 292 -22.68 14.97 -18.86
CA LEU A 292 -21.75 15.87 -18.17
C LEU A 292 -22.35 17.28 -18.09
N ALA A 293 -22.10 17.96 -16.99
CA ALA A 293 -22.42 19.36 -16.82
C ALA A 293 -21.19 20.10 -16.29
N GLU A 294 -20.95 21.30 -16.81
CA GLU A 294 -19.86 22.14 -16.33
C GLU A 294 -20.42 23.32 -15.53
N ARG A 295 -20.04 23.46 -14.29
CA ARG A 295 -20.27 24.66 -13.49
C ARG A 295 -18.93 25.27 -13.09
N GLY A 296 -18.71 26.51 -13.49
CA GLY A 296 -17.63 27.30 -12.91
C GLY A 296 -17.98 27.64 -11.47
N ARG A 297 -17.30 27.03 -10.52
CA ARG A 297 -17.18 27.27 -9.07
C ARG A 297 -17.91 26.34 -8.11
N CYS A 298 -17.11 25.69 -7.26
CA CYS A 298 -17.45 25.57 -5.85
C CYS A 298 -17.34 26.95 -5.18
N ALA A 299 -18.23 27.27 -4.23
CA ALA A 299 -18.12 28.49 -3.43
C ALA A 299 -16.74 28.53 -2.72
N GLY A 300 -15.91 29.50 -3.05
CA GLY A 300 -14.52 29.61 -2.56
C GLY A 300 -13.44 29.58 -3.64
N TRP A 301 -13.75 29.12 -4.85
CA TRP A 301 -12.76 29.06 -5.93
C TRP A 301 -12.51 30.46 -6.54
N PRO A 302 -11.23 30.86 -6.79
CA PRO A 302 -10.92 32.13 -7.41
C PRO A 302 -11.64 32.34 -8.76
N ARG A 303 -12.06 33.57 -9.05
CA ARG A 303 -12.85 33.90 -10.25
C ARG A 303 -12.15 33.59 -11.58
N GLU A 304 -10.85 33.34 -11.57
CA GLU A 304 -10.00 33.19 -12.74
C GLU A 304 -9.43 31.77 -12.95
N ALA A 305 -9.59 30.86 -11.98
CA ALA A 305 -9.20 29.47 -12.15
C ALA A 305 -10.24 28.73 -12.98
N GLY A 306 -9.82 28.30 -14.13
CA GLY A 306 -10.66 27.76 -15.19
C GLY A 306 -11.58 26.61 -14.81
N ARG A 307 -12.44 26.33 -15.73
CA ARG A 307 -13.53 25.36 -15.74
C ARG A 307 -13.19 24.06 -15.02
N SER A 308 -13.82 23.83 -13.86
CA SER A 308 -13.80 22.49 -13.25
C SER A 308 -14.68 21.57 -14.11
N ARG A 309 -14.07 20.56 -14.71
CA ARG A 309 -14.80 19.46 -15.33
C ARG A 309 -15.12 18.45 -14.23
N TRP A 310 -16.38 18.10 -14.10
CA TRP A 310 -16.91 17.09 -13.19
C TRP A 310 -17.37 15.86 -13.95
#